data_ff44589079938c171d7c61067e25e532
#
_entry.id   ff44589079938c171d7c61067e25e532
#
_cell.length_a   1.000
_cell.length_b   1.000
_cell.length_c   1.000
_cell.angle_alpha   90.00
_cell.angle_beta   90.00
_cell.angle_gamma   90.00
#
_symmetry.space_group_name_H-M   'P 1'
#
loop_
_entity.id
_entity.type
_entity.pdbx_description
1 polymer ?
#
loop_
_entity_poly.entity_id
_entity_poly.type
_entity_poly.pdbx_seq_one_letter_code
_entity_poly.pdbx_strand_id
1 'polypeptide(L)'
;METRNMKNRPIHIEAVLFRLEPTSALLTTSRHLISKNLRLGIISRSNIKTVRQGLRNCGFIIEDDMEVIISRPEIIQHKAGADLIHRAAQKMNVAIDNVLFISPYPSEVRAVQRVGAITAWMRTGQRTGPAASTGDFKIENIAEIKDIVRMGIPLPPGKLPNRLLHDFLNQFVFDDPSLLINPGVGEDIAAVDIEGREVLVLKADPITFATNSIGQYAVLVNANDIATSGAIPRWFLTTLFFPGGTTPSQIQHVFEELKSFCRQWGITLCGGHTEITDAVNRPIVAGMMAGTVAKRDLIDKRRMEKGDQVLLTKGVAVEGTAIIAREFGVRLKKSGMPDGEIDRCRQFLDNISVITEAKIAAATTGTRAMHDITEGGLATALEELSIAGGRAIRVDIDNIPVYPETQKICGLLDINPLGLIGSGSLLICCRSKDCKKLREDIAAAGVEITPIGEVLEKGQGIRAYKREKQVPWPAFEVDEITKLF
;
A
#
# COMPACT_ATOMS: atom_id res chain seq x y z
N MET A 1 14.39 -10.82 -14.39
CA MET A 1 13.32 -10.82 -15.41
C MET A 1 13.67 -9.78 -16.48
N GLU A 2 14.09 -10.20 -17.69
CA GLU A 2 14.39 -9.25 -18.78
C GLU A 2 13.09 -8.81 -19.46
N THR A 3 12.58 -7.65 -19.09
CA THR A 3 11.46 -6.99 -19.77
C THR A 3 11.99 -6.22 -20.99
N ARG A 4 12.09 -6.89 -22.13
CA ARG A 4 12.55 -6.26 -23.37
C ARG A 4 11.40 -6.02 -24.33
N ASN A 5 10.53 -5.13 -24.17
CA ASN A 5 9.63 -4.52 -25.18
C ASN A 5 8.38 -3.85 -24.62
N MET A 6 8.26 -3.69 -23.29
CA MET A 6 7.14 -2.95 -22.71
C MET A 6 7.28 -1.42 -22.79
N LYS A 7 8.12 -0.88 -23.68
CA LYS A 7 8.48 0.53 -23.61
C LYS A 7 7.33 1.52 -23.80
N ASN A 8 6.12 1.11 -24.26
CA ASN A 8 5.07 2.10 -24.55
C ASN A 8 3.61 1.64 -24.40
N ARG A 9 3.30 0.48 -23.79
CA ARG A 9 1.89 0.06 -23.63
C ARG A 9 1.59 -0.42 -22.21
N PRO A 10 0.66 0.23 -21.48
CA PRO A 10 0.11 -0.31 -20.25
C PRO A 10 -0.56 -1.68 -20.52
N ILE A 11 -0.44 -2.61 -19.59
CA ILE A 11 -1.09 -3.91 -19.69
C ILE A 11 -2.24 -4.02 -18.70
N HIS A 12 -3.32 -4.66 -19.15
CA HIS A 12 -4.44 -5.09 -18.30
C HIS A 12 -4.66 -6.57 -18.57
N ILE A 13 -4.71 -7.41 -17.54
CA ILE A 13 -4.85 -8.86 -17.67
C ILE A 13 -6.14 -9.30 -16.98
N GLU A 14 -7.05 -9.89 -17.75
CA GLU A 14 -8.32 -10.46 -17.26
C GLU A 14 -8.33 -11.98 -17.41
N ALA A 15 -7.51 -12.52 -18.32
CA ALA A 15 -7.43 -13.94 -18.56
C ALA A 15 -6.00 -14.41 -18.84
N VAL A 16 -5.71 -15.65 -18.48
CA VAL A 16 -4.45 -16.33 -18.78
C VAL A 16 -4.72 -17.59 -19.57
N LEU A 17 -4.04 -17.73 -20.71
CA LEU A 17 -4.20 -18.84 -21.62
C LEU A 17 -2.89 -19.62 -21.75
N PHE A 18 -2.91 -20.87 -21.29
CA PHE A 18 -1.74 -21.74 -21.25
C PHE A 18 -1.65 -22.62 -22.49
N ARG A 19 -0.47 -22.67 -23.09
CA ARG A 19 -0.07 -23.62 -24.13
C ARG A 19 0.98 -24.59 -23.58
N LEU A 20 0.66 -25.20 -22.44
CA LEU A 20 1.55 -26.04 -21.63
C LEU A 20 0.90 -27.38 -21.32
N GLU A 21 1.73 -28.37 -21.04
CA GLU A 21 1.23 -29.63 -20.47
C GLU A 21 0.89 -29.45 -18.98
N PRO A 22 -0.16 -30.11 -18.47
CA PRO A 22 -0.53 -30.04 -17.07
C PRO A 22 0.59 -30.56 -16.14
N THR A 23 0.89 -29.78 -15.09
CA THR A 23 1.87 -30.13 -14.05
C THR A 23 1.37 -29.65 -12.69
N SER A 24 1.95 -30.13 -11.59
CA SER A 24 1.65 -29.65 -10.23
C SER A 24 2.02 -28.18 -10.05
N ALA A 25 3.10 -27.74 -10.70
CA ALA A 25 3.49 -26.33 -10.68
C ALA A 25 2.47 -25.43 -11.40
N LEU A 26 1.89 -25.91 -12.50
CA LEU A 26 0.80 -25.23 -13.19
C LEU A 26 -0.42 -25.12 -12.29
N LEU A 27 -0.82 -26.20 -11.59
CA LEU A 27 -1.95 -26.16 -10.65
C LEU A 27 -1.75 -25.11 -9.56
N THR A 28 -0.58 -25.10 -8.90
CA THR A 28 -0.28 -24.14 -7.83
C THR A 28 -0.34 -22.70 -8.36
N THR A 29 0.19 -22.46 -9.56
CA THR A 29 0.12 -21.13 -10.20
C THR A 29 -1.32 -20.80 -10.56
N SER A 30 -2.07 -21.71 -11.16
CA SER A 30 -3.47 -21.51 -11.55
C SER A 30 -4.37 -21.14 -10.36
N ARG A 31 -4.25 -21.81 -9.23
CA ARG A 31 -5.02 -21.49 -8.01
C ARG A 31 -4.74 -20.07 -7.51
N HIS A 32 -3.47 -19.63 -7.58
CA HIS A 32 -3.14 -18.25 -7.28
C HIS A 32 -3.79 -17.26 -8.26
N LEU A 33 -3.80 -17.55 -9.56
CA LEU A 33 -4.42 -16.68 -10.57
C LEU A 33 -5.94 -16.61 -10.40
N ILE A 34 -6.59 -17.72 -10.09
CA ILE A 34 -8.03 -17.79 -9.78
C ILE A 34 -8.36 -16.93 -8.54
N SER A 35 -7.51 -16.98 -7.49
CA SER A 35 -7.70 -16.13 -6.30
C SER A 35 -7.59 -14.63 -6.58
N LYS A 36 -7.08 -14.25 -7.75
CA LYS A 36 -7.03 -12.89 -8.29
C LYS A 36 -8.13 -12.60 -9.32
N ASN A 37 -9.19 -13.45 -9.37
CA ASN A 37 -10.34 -13.33 -10.27
C ASN A 37 -9.97 -13.40 -11.76
N LEU A 38 -8.86 -14.06 -12.12
CA LEU A 38 -8.47 -14.26 -13.50
C LEU A 38 -9.12 -15.50 -14.10
N ARG A 39 -9.58 -15.38 -15.32
CA ARG A 39 -10.13 -16.48 -16.11
C ARG A 39 -8.99 -17.28 -16.71
N LEU A 40 -9.09 -18.62 -16.62
CA LEU A 40 -8.03 -19.48 -17.09
C LEU A 40 -8.49 -20.36 -18.25
N GLY A 41 -7.58 -20.57 -19.18
CA GLY A 41 -7.79 -21.49 -20.30
C GLY A 41 -6.54 -22.27 -20.67
N ILE A 42 -6.72 -23.40 -21.37
CA ILE A 42 -5.63 -24.22 -21.88
C ILE A 42 -5.85 -24.56 -23.36
N ILE A 43 -4.78 -24.48 -24.13
CA ILE A 43 -4.73 -24.94 -25.53
C ILE A 43 -3.80 -26.14 -25.60
N SER A 44 -4.25 -27.28 -26.12
CA SER A 44 -3.45 -28.50 -26.27
C SER A 44 -3.64 -29.17 -27.62
N ARG A 45 -2.57 -29.72 -28.18
CA ARG A 45 -2.62 -30.57 -29.41
C ARG A 45 -3.14 -31.97 -29.16
N SER A 46 -3.34 -32.37 -27.91
CA SER A 46 -3.94 -33.62 -27.51
C SER A 46 -5.47 -33.58 -27.67
N ASN A 47 -6.11 -34.74 -27.70
CA ASN A 47 -7.57 -34.77 -27.70
C ASN A 47 -8.13 -34.32 -26.33
N ILE A 48 -9.40 -33.93 -26.33
CA ILE A 48 -10.05 -33.38 -25.15
C ILE A 48 -10.05 -34.32 -23.94
N LYS A 49 -10.22 -35.64 -24.19
CA LYS A 49 -10.23 -36.65 -23.12
C LYS A 49 -8.87 -36.72 -22.43
N THR A 50 -7.78 -36.74 -23.23
CA THR A 50 -6.41 -36.79 -22.73
C THR A 50 -6.08 -35.52 -21.93
N VAL A 51 -6.47 -34.33 -22.42
CA VAL A 51 -6.24 -33.06 -21.70
C VAL A 51 -6.98 -33.05 -20.36
N ARG A 52 -8.26 -33.41 -20.35
CA ARG A 52 -9.07 -33.49 -19.13
C ARG A 52 -8.50 -34.50 -18.13
N GLN A 53 -8.07 -35.66 -18.61
CA GLN A 53 -7.45 -36.65 -17.73
C GLN A 53 -6.13 -36.18 -17.16
N GLY A 54 -5.29 -35.51 -17.96
CA GLY A 54 -4.04 -34.92 -17.50
C GLY A 54 -4.25 -33.82 -16.42
N LEU A 55 -5.23 -32.95 -16.62
CA LEU A 55 -5.61 -31.94 -15.64
C LEU A 55 -6.07 -32.58 -14.32
N ARG A 56 -6.99 -33.55 -14.38
CA ARG A 56 -7.46 -34.26 -13.19
C ARG A 56 -6.34 -34.98 -12.44
N ASN A 57 -5.44 -35.64 -13.16
CA ASN A 57 -4.29 -36.33 -12.56
C ASN A 57 -3.34 -35.36 -11.83
N CYS A 58 -3.31 -34.08 -12.25
CA CYS A 58 -2.57 -32.99 -11.57
C CYS A 58 -3.36 -32.31 -10.44
N GLY A 59 -4.63 -32.73 -10.20
CA GLY A 59 -5.47 -32.23 -9.12
C GLY A 59 -6.34 -31.00 -9.48
N PHE A 60 -6.54 -30.72 -10.78
CA PHE A 60 -7.48 -29.69 -11.23
C PHE A 60 -8.93 -30.16 -11.11
N ILE A 61 -9.79 -29.25 -10.65
CA ILE A 61 -11.26 -29.37 -10.76
C ILE A 61 -11.64 -28.60 -12.02
N ILE A 62 -11.81 -29.32 -13.15
CA ILE A 62 -11.87 -28.69 -14.48
C ILE A 62 -12.99 -27.67 -14.59
N GLU A 63 -14.12 -27.95 -14.01
CA GLU A 63 -15.33 -27.13 -14.05
C GLU A 63 -15.14 -25.80 -13.29
N ASP A 64 -14.26 -25.77 -12.28
CA ASP A 64 -13.98 -24.61 -11.44
C ASP A 64 -12.68 -23.90 -11.86
N ASP A 65 -11.67 -24.67 -12.30
CA ASP A 65 -10.32 -24.18 -12.52
C ASP A 65 -10.06 -23.73 -13.97
N MET A 66 -10.86 -24.17 -14.95
CA MET A 66 -10.62 -23.93 -16.39
C MET A 66 -11.89 -23.50 -17.11
N GLU A 67 -11.97 -22.23 -17.49
CA GLU A 67 -13.13 -21.72 -18.23
C GLU A 67 -13.14 -22.16 -19.69
N VAL A 68 -11.96 -22.35 -20.28
CA VAL A 68 -11.85 -22.79 -21.68
C VAL A 68 -10.77 -23.85 -21.87
N ILE A 69 -11.14 -24.94 -22.60
CA ILE A 69 -10.18 -25.93 -23.08
C ILE A 69 -10.32 -26.00 -24.61
N ILE A 70 -9.23 -25.70 -25.32
CA ILE A 70 -9.14 -25.87 -26.79
C ILE A 70 -8.26 -27.04 -27.08
N SER A 71 -8.80 -28.03 -27.82
CA SER A 71 -8.16 -29.31 -28.11
C SER A 71 -7.91 -29.53 -29.60
N ARG A 72 -7.22 -30.60 -29.94
CA ARG A 72 -6.77 -30.96 -31.31
C ARG A 72 -7.82 -30.79 -32.41
N PRO A 73 -9.07 -31.20 -32.32
CA PRO A 73 -10.05 -31.03 -33.38
C PRO A 73 -10.26 -29.55 -33.74
N GLU A 74 -10.30 -28.68 -32.74
CA GLU A 74 -10.46 -27.24 -32.94
C GLU A 74 -9.21 -26.61 -33.56
N ILE A 75 -8.01 -27.11 -33.21
CA ILE A 75 -6.73 -26.67 -33.78
C ILE A 75 -6.59 -27.01 -35.26
N ILE A 76 -7.09 -28.20 -35.67
CA ILE A 76 -7.00 -28.66 -37.08
C ILE A 76 -7.95 -27.85 -37.96
N GLN A 77 -9.10 -27.43 -37.45
CA GLN A 77 -10.09 -26.64 -38.20
C GLN A 77 -9.61 -25.20 -38.43
N HIS A 78 -8.75 -24.68 -37.55
CA HIS A 78 -8.26 -23.29 -37.59
C HIS A 78 -6.74 -23.29 -37.87
N LYS A 79 -6.36 -23.00 -39.12
CA LYS A 79 -4.96 -23.05 -39.61
C LYS A 79 -4.00 -22.03 -39.00
N ALA A 80 -4.49 -20.98 -38.35
CA ALA A 80 -3.68 -19.93 -37.75
C ALA A 80 -3.81 -19.90 -36.23
N GLY A 81 -2.67 -19.86 -35.53
CA GLY A 81 -2.66 -19.76 -34.04
C GLY A 81 -3.41 -18.54 -33.49
N ALA A 82 -3.53 -17.50 -34.29
CA ALA A 82 -4.29 -16.30 -33.98
C ALA A 82 -5.79 -16.55 -33.79
N ASP A 83 -6.41 -17.38 -34.63
CA ASP A 83 -7.85 -17.68 -34.55
C ASP A 83 -8.22 -18.39 -33.26
N LEU A 84 -7.32 -19.23 -32.75
CA LEU A 84 -7.54 -19.96 -31.50
C LEU A 84 -7.57 -19.01 -30.29
N ILE A 85 -6.75 -17.98 -30.31
CA ILE A 85 -6.74 -16.98 -29.22
C ILE A 85 -8.00 -16.13 -29.26
N HIS A 86 -8.43 -15.67 -30.44
CA HIS A 86 -9.72 -14.96 -30.59
C HIS A 86 -10.89 -15.79 -30.06
N ARG A 87 -10.92 -17.08 -30.41
CA ARG A 87 -11.97 -17.99 -29.95
C ARG A 87 -11.91 -18.23 -28.43
N ALA A 88 -10.70 -18.37 -27.87
CA ALA A 88 -10.54 -18.50 -26.44
C ALA A 88 -11.00 -17.23 -25.71
N ALA A 89 -10.59 -16.05 -26.19
CA ALA A 89 -10.99 -14.76 -25.64
C ALA A 89 -12.52 -14.57 -25.70
N GLN A 90 -13.16 -14.92 -26.84
CA GLN A 90 -14.62 -14.91 -26.97
C GLN A 90 -15.33 -15.86 -25.98
N LYS A 91 -14.84 -17.11 -25.85
CA LYS A 91 -15.41 -18.06 -24.90
C LYS A 91 -15.25 -17.59 -23.44
N MET A 92 -14.16 -16.90 -23.11
CA MET A 92 -13.92 -16.32 -21.80
C MET A 92 -14.53 -14.92 -21.63
N ASN A 93 -15.20 -14.38 -22.67
CA ASN A 93 -15.79 -13.04 -22.68
C ASN A 93 -14.80 -11.95 -22.20
N VAL A 94 -13.59 -11.95 -22.78
CA VAL A 94 -12.53 -10.95 -22.52
C VAL A 94 -12.02 -10.37 -23.83
N ALA A 95 -11.52 -9.14 -23.79
CA ALA A 95 -10.82 -8.53 -24.92
C ALA A 95 -9.48 -9.24 -25.16
N ILE A 96 -9.08 -9.40 -26.41
CA ILE A 96 -7.88 -10.16 -26.77
C ILE A 96 -6.61 -9.53 -26.21
N ASP A 97 -6.56 -8.21 -26.12
CA ASP A 97 -5.47 -7.42 -25.55
C ASP A 97 -5.35 -7.52 -24.02
N ASN A 98 -6.37 -8.10 -23.36
CA ASN A 98 -6.38 -8.42 -21.93
C ASN A 98 -6.10 -9.92 -21.65
N VAL A 99 -5.73 -10.69 -22.68
CA VAL A 99 -5.33 -12.10 -22.54
C VAL A 99 -3.81 -12.21 -22.47
N LEU A 100 -3.30 -12.82 -21.41
CA LEU A 100 -1.90 -13.25 -21.31
C LEU A 100 -1.77 -14.67 -21.88
N PHE A 101 -1.10 -14.81 -23.01
CA PHE A 101 -0.81 -16.10 -23.65
C PHE A 101 0.60 -16.59 -23.30
N ILE A 102 0.71 -17.84 -22.86
CA ILE A 102 1.97 -18.44 -22.45
C ILE A 102 2.23 -19.69 -23.29
N SER A 103 3.39 -19.71 -23.96
CA SER A 103 3.78 -20.85 -24.79
C SER A 103 5.30 -21.07 -24.80
N PRO A 104 5.77 -22.33 -24.87
CA PRO A 104 7.18 -22.65 -25.09
C PRO A 104 7.59 -22.50 -26.56
N TYR A 105 6.65 -22.25 -27.49
CA TYR A 105 6.87 -22.23 -28.92
C TYR A 105 7.01 -20.78 -29.46
N PRO A 106 8.23 -20.32 -29.84
CA PRO A 106 8.44 -18.92 -30.28
C PRO A 106 7.56 -18.51 -31.47
N SER A 107 7.24 -19.43 -32.38
CA SER A 107 6.39 -19.15 -33.54
C SER A 107 4.93 -18.86 -33.13
N GLU A 108 4.40 -19.57 -32.13
CA GLU A 108 3.06 -19.34 -31.61
C GLU A 108 3.02 -18.01 -30.86
N VAL A 109 4.01 -17.72 -30.01
CA VAL A 109 4.12 -16.46 -29.27
C VAL A 109 4.11 -15.26 -30.25
N ARG A 110 4.93 -15.30 -31.31
CA ARG A 110 4.95 -14.23 -32.32
C ARG A 110 3.63 -14.08 -33.08
N ALA A 111 2.96 -15.20 -33.38
CA ALA A 111 1.67 -15.17 -34.08
C ALA A 111 0.60 -14.52 -33.20
N VAL A 112 0.58 -14.82 -31.91
CA VAL A 112 -0.38 -14.33 -30.94
C VAL A 112 -0.09 -12.84 -30.60
N GLN A 113 1.16 -12.47 -30.50
CA GLN A 113 1.57 -11.07 -30.29
C GLN A 113 1.07 -10.13 -31.42
N ARG A 114 1.06 -10.62 -32.66
CA ARG A 114 0.57 -9.83 -33.83
C ARG A 114 -0.91 -9.50 -33.77
N VAL A 115 -1.71 -10.27 -33.06
CA VAL A 115 -3.14 -10.02 -32.88
C VAL A 115 -3.46 -9.25 -31.61
N GLY A 116 -2.43 -8.76 -30.91
CA GLY A 116 -2.58 -7.80 -29.82
C GLY A 116 -2.61 -8.39 -28.40
N ALA A 117 -2.62 -9.73 -28.26
CA ALA A 117 -2.58 -10.34 -26.93
C ALA A 117 -1.23 -10.08 -26.24
N ILE A 118 -1.24 -10.08 -24.91
CA ILE A 118 -0.04 -10.05 -24.08
C ILE A 118 0.61 -11.43 -24.16
N THR A 119 1.92 -11.51 -24.33
CA THR A 119 2.59 -12.77 -24.58
C THR A 119 3.76 -13.03 -23.64
N ALA A 120 3.87 -14.28 -23.14
CA ALA A 120 5.04 -14.75 -22.40
C ALA A 120 5.64 -16.00 -23.08
N TRP A 121 6.90 -15.90 -23.45
CA TRP A 121 7.64 -17.05 -23.96
C TRP A 121 8.29 -17.80 -22.80
N MET A 122 7.86 -19.06 -22.60
CA MET A 122 8.44 -19.95 -21.58
C MET A 122 9.61 -20.74 -22.17
N ARG A 123 10.82 -20.49 -21.69
CA ARG A 123 12.02 -21.25 -22.10
C ARG A 123 12.02 -22.62 -21.40
N THR A 124 11.84 -23.66 -22.18
CA THR A 124 12.00 -25.04 -21.71
C THR A 124 13.30 -25.60 -22.30
N GLY A 125 14.37 -25.73 -21.50
CA GLY A 125 15.62 -26.40 -21.87
C GLY A 125 16.20 -26.02 -23.26
N GLN A 126 17.12 -26.73 -23.80
CA GLN A 126 18.01 -26.59 -24.95
C GLN A 126 17.51 -26.04 -26.32
N ARG A 127 16.37 -25.38 -26.46
CA ARG A 127 15.95 -24.79 -27.75
C ARG A 127 16.51 -23.37 -27.90
N THR A 128 17.70 -23.28 -28.49
CA THR A 128 18.33 -22.04 -28.95
C THR A 128 17.74 -21.65 -30.31
N GLY A 129 16.83 -20.70 -30.31
CA GLY A 129 16.43 -19.93 -31.48
C GLY A 129 16.91 -18.46 -31.34
N PRO A 130 16.85 -17.62 -32.38
CA PRO A 130 17.25 -16.22 -32.27
C PRO A 130 16.43 -15.52 -31.19
N ALA A 131 17.07 -15.25 -30.06
CA ALA A 131 16.46 -14.96 -28.75
C ALA A 131 15.98 -13.51 -28.59
N ALA A 132 16.17 -12.64 -29.57
CA ALA A 132 16.20 -11.20 -29.34
C ALA A 132 14.82 -10.50 -29.30
N SER A 133 13.71 -11.14 -29.74
CA SER A 133 12.42 -10.44 -29.87
C SER A 133 11.18 -11.33 -29.78
N THR A 134 11.19 -12.37 -28.95
CA THR A 134 10.07 -13.32 -28.88
C THR A 134 9.19 -13.02 -27.66
N GLY A 135 8.00 -12.43 -27.89
CA GLY A 135 7.01 -12.12 -26.86
C GLY A 135 7.32 -10.85 -26.07
N ASP A 136 6.33 -10.42 -25.28
CA ASP A 136 6.43 -9.25 -24.40
C ASP A 136 7.25 -9.60 -23.15
N PHE A 137 7.12 -10.84 -22.69
CA PHE A 137 7.84 -11.40 -21.54
C PHE A 137 8.58 -12.68 -21.92
N LYS A 138 9.64 -12.94 -21.16
CA LYS A 138 10.42 -14.16 -21.21
C LYS A 138 10.51 -14.73 -19.80
N ILE A 139 10.08 -15.98 -19.64
CA ILE A 139 10.07 -16.68 -18.36
C ILE A 139 10.79 -18.03 -18.49
N GLU A 140 11.41 -18.47 -17.42
CA GLU A 140 12.07 -19.77 -17.32
C GLU A 140 11.25 -20.74 -16.46
N ASN A 141 10.40 -20.20 -15.61
CA ASN A 141 9.55 -20.95 -14.68
C ASN A 141 8.11 -20.45 -14.74
N ILE A 142 7.14 -21.35 -14.67
CA ILE A 142 5.71 -21.03 -14.67
C ILE A 142 5.31 -20.13 -13.50
N ALA A 143 6.00 -20.20 -12.35
CA ALA A 143 5.73 -19.35 -11.21
C ALA A 143 5.99 -17.86 -11.45
N GLU A 144 6.86 -17.52 -12.41
CA GLU A 144 7.16 -16.12 -12.77
C GLU A 144 5.96 -15.39 -13.41
N ILE A 145 4.94 -16.13 -13.84
CA ILE A 145 3.67 -15.56 -14.34
C ILE A 145 3.01 -14.69 -13.28
N LYS A 146 3.16 -15.04 -12.00
CA LYS A 146 2.61 -14.26 -10.90
C LYS A 146 3.14 -12.81 -10.90
N ASP A 147 4.40 -12.62 -11.27
CA ASP A 147 5.00 -11.28 -11.34
C ASP A 147 4.49 -10.50 -12.55
N ILE A 148 4.27 -11.17 -13.70
CA ILE A 148 3.66 -10.56 -14.88
C ILE A 148 2.22 -10.14 -14.58
N VAL A 149 1.44 -11.04 -14.01
CA VAL A 149 0.03 -10.82 -13.66
C VAL A 149 -0.10 -9.68 -12.65
N ARG A 150 0.76 -9.64 -11.63
CA ARG A 150 0.79 -8.54 -10.65
C ARG A 150 0.90 -7.16 -11.30
N MET A 151 1.58 -7.07 -12.47
CA MET A 151 1.70 -5.82 -13.22
C MET A 151 0.47 -5.49 -14.07
N GLY A 152 -0.40 -6.46 -14.33
CA GLY A 152 -1.54 -6.31 -15.24
C GLY A 152 -2.92 -6.43 -14.62
N ILE A 153 -3.04 -6.71 -13.31
CA ILE A 153 -4.33 -6.76 -12.62
C ILE A 153 -4.65 -5.40 -11.97
N PRO A 154 -5.91 -4.95 -12.01
CA PRO A 154 -6.32 -3.75 -11.29
C PRO A 154 -6.03 -3.85 -9.81
N LEU A 155 -5.50 -2.77 -9.25
CA LEU A 155 -5.31 -2.63 -7.81
C LEU A 155 -6.60 -2.11 -7.17
N PRO A 156 -6.93 -2.56 -5.95
CA PRO A 156 -8.00 -1.95 -5.17
C PRO A 156 -7.61 -0.51 -4.77
N PRO A 157 -8.60 0.32 -4.38
CA PRO A 157 -8.30 1.62 -3.77
C PRO A 157 -7.42 1.45 -2.53
N GLY A 158 -6.45 2.35 -2.37
CA GLY A 158 -5.53 2.31 -1.24
C GLY A 158 -4.10 2.64 -1.61
N LYS A 159 -3.18 2.51 -0.65
CA LYS A 159 -1.74 2.66 -0.90
C LYS A 159 -1.24 1.65 -1.94
N LEU A 160 -0.30 2.09 -2.77
CA LEU A 160 0.44 1.16 -3.63
C LEU A 160 1.18 0.14 -2.75
N PRO A 161 1.04 -1.18 -3.00
CA PRO A 161 1.75 -2.19 -2.21
C PRO A 161 3.26 -1.94 -2.14
N ASN A 162 3.84 -2.02 -0.96
CA ASN A 162 5.25 -1.68 -0.68
C ASN A 162 6.23 -2.34 -1.66
N ARG A 163 6.00 -3.60 -2.02
CA ARG A 163 6.85 -4.30 -2.99
C ARG A 163 6.80 -3.66 -4.38
N LEU A 164 5.62 -3.23 -4.85
CA LEU A 164 5.49 -2.54 -6.15
C LEU A 164 6.12 -1.16 -6.10
N LEU A 165 5.90 -0.41 -5.01
CA LEU A 165 6.52 0.89 -4.80
C LEU A 165 8.05 0.77 -4.80
N HIS A 166 8.61 -0.19 -4.08
CA HIS A 166 10.05 -0.47 -4.07
C HIS A 166 10.57 -0.79 -5.48
N ASP A 167 9.88 -1.70 -6.22
CA ASP A 167 10.28 -2.09 -7.58
C ASP A 167 10.24 -0.88 -8.54
N PHE A 168 9.31 0.05 -8.36
CA PHE A 168 9.21 1.26 -9.18
C PHE A 168 10.28 2.28 -8.81
N LEU A 169 10.49 2.55 -7.53
CA LEU A 169 11.50 3.52 -7.07
C LEU A 169 12.92 3.09 -7.46
N ASN A 170 13.23 1.79 -7.44
CA ASN A 170 14.53 1.27 -7.86
C ASN A 170 14.85 1.50 -9.36
N GLN A 171 13.87 1.91 -10.17
CA GLN A 171 14.10 2.28 -11.57
C GLN A 171 14.56 3.74 -11.73
N PHE A 172 14.45 4.54 -10.67
CA PHE A 172 14.93 5.92 -10.66
C PHE A 172 16.32 5.99 -10.02
N VAL A 173 17.17 6.82 -10.61
CA VAL A 173 18.46 7.18 -10.03
C VAL A 173 18.27 8.52 -9.34
N PHE A 174 18.40 8.55 -8.03
CA PHE A 174 18.39 9.77 -7.24
C PHE A 174 19.85 10.16 -6.97
N ASP A 175 20.44 10.91 -7.90
CA ASP A 175 21.86 11.28 -7.89
C ASP A 175 22.07 12.77 -7.58
N ASP A 176 21.19 13.34 -6.75
CA ASP A 176 21.34 14.69 -6.25
C ASP A 176 21.99 14.66 -4.87
N PRO A 177 23.24 15.18 -4.70
CA PRO A 177 23.94 15.12 -3.44
C PRO A 177 23.28 16.00 -2.34
N SER A 178 22.41 16.91 -2.70
CA SER A 178 21.62 17.68 -1.73
C SER A 178 20.51 16.86 -1.10
N LEU A 179 20.10 15.76 -1.71
CA LEU A 179 19.02 14.91 -1.20
C LEU A 179 19.55 13.98 -0.10
N LEU A 180 19.32 14.32 1.17
CA LEU A 180 19.82 13.59 2.33
C LEU A 180 18.98 12.35 2.66
N ILE A 181 17.66 12.42 2.43
CA ILE A 181 16.73 11.31 2.53
C ILE A 181 16.02 11.18 1.18
N ASN A 182 16.33 10.09 0.49
CA ASN A 182 15.76 9.76 -0.81
C ASN A 182 14.35 9.17 -0.68
N PRO A 183 13.49 9.27 -1.70
CA PRO A 183 12.23 8.52 -1.75
C PRO A 183 12.45 7.02 -1.53
N GLY A 184 11.65 6.44 -0.66
CA GLY A 184 11.73 5.01 -0.31
C GLY A 184 10.48 4.52 0.38
N VAL A 185 10.34 3.19 0.44
CA VAL A 185 9.27 2.57 1.24
C VAL A 185 9.51 2.85 2.72
N GLY A 186 8.51 3.40 3.41
CA GLY A 186 8.61 3.79 4.81
C GLY A 186 9.34 5.12 5.06
N GLU A 187 9.67 5.87 4.00
CA GLU A 187 10.16 7.24 4.14
C GLU A 187 8.98 8.22 4.02
N ASP A 188 8.66 8.89 5.13
CA ASP A 188 7.51 9.80 5.19
C ASP A 188 7.81 11.13 4.51
N ILE A 189 9.10 11.49 4.38
CA ILE A 189 9.54 12.80 3.90
C ILE A 189 10.73 12.68 2.94
N ALA A 190 10.99 13.76 2.20
CA ALA A 190 12.30 14.02 1.60
C ALA A 190 13.02 15.10 2.43
N ALA A 191 14.34 14.97 2.60
CA ALA A 191 15.16 15.97 3.28
C ALA A 191 16.23 16.50 2.32
N VAL A 192 16.24 17.83 2.13
CA VAL A 192 17.11 18.49 1.17
C VAL A 192 18.07 19.43 1.90
N ASP A 193 19.36 19.28 1.62
CA ASP A 193 20.40 20.21 2.07
C ASP A 193 20.36 21.50 1.24
N ILE A 194 20.06 22.60 1.89
CA ILE A 194 20.01 23.93 1.28
C ILE A 194 21.28 24.74 1.55
N GLU A 195 22.41 24.05 1.74
CA GLU A 195 23.75 24.65 1.99
C GLU A 195 23.82 25.59 3.22
N GLY A 196 22.97 25.32 4.22
CA GLY A 196 22.91 26.08 5.47
C GLY A 196 23.17 25.22 6.71
N ARG A 197 22.76 25.72 7.87
CA ARG A 197 22.74 25.00 9.15
C ARG A 197 21.51 24.10 9.27
N GLU A 198 20.48 24.39 8.51
CA GLU A 198 19.21 23.64 8.48
C GLU A 198 19.08 22.83 7.18
N VAL A 199 18.21 21.86 7.22
CA VAL A 199 17.70 21.14 6.05
C VAL A 199 16.24 21.48 5.85
N LEU A 200 15.80 21.49 4.59
CA LEU A 200 14.41 21.62 4.21
C LEU A 200 13.80 20.23 4.17
N VAL A 201 12.72 20.03 4.90
CA VAL A 201 11.95 18.79 4.93
C VAL A 201 10.64 19.03 4.20
N LEU A 202 10.31 18.14 3.26
CA LEU A 202 9.17 18.26 2.36
C LEU A 202 8.29 17.00 2.45
N LYS A 203 6.98 17.21 2.43
CA LYS A 203 5.97 16.15 2.34
C LYS A 203 4.83 16.60 1.45
N ALA A 204 4.28 15.66 0.68
CA ALA A 204 3.00 15.86 -0.01
C ALA A 204 2.09 14.66 0.25
N ASP A 205 0.87 14.92 0.75
CA ASP A 205 -0.11 13.88 1.00
C ASP A 205 -1.54 14.36 0.71
N PRO A 206 -2.34 13.60 -0.06
CA PRO A 206 -3.73 13.91 -0.31
C PRO A 206 -4.65 13.30 0.75
N ILE A 207 -5.74 14.00 1.07
CA ILE A 207 -6.83 13.48 1.88
C ILE A 207 -7.95 13.01 0.95
N THR A 208 -8.26 11.71 0.99
CA THR A 208 -9.18 11.04 0.06
C THR A 208 -10.34 10.31 0.74
N PHE A 209 -10.23 9.93 2.01
CA PHE A 209 -11.27 9.17 2.72
C PHE A 209 -12.21 10.03 3.57
N ALA A 210 -11.76 11.19 4.05
CA ALA A 210 -12.57 12.08 4.87
C ALA A 210 -13.28 13.12 4.00
N THR A 211 -14.59 13.31 4.22
CA THR A 211 -15.38 14.39 3.61
C THR A 211 -15.66 15.51 4.62
N ASN A 212 -15.90 15.14 5.87
CA ASN A 212 -16.07 16.09 6.98
C ASN A 212 -14.73 16.45 7.60
N SER A 213 -14.51 17.73 7.90
CA SER A 213 -13.26 18.25 8.48
C SER A 213 -12.00 17.99 7.63
N ILE A 214 -12.18 17.94 6.30
CA ILE A 214 -11.11 17.60 5.36
C ILE A 214 -9.92 18.59 5.44
N GLY A 215 -10.19 19.87 5.75
CA GLY A 215 -9.15 20.87 5.97
C GLY A 215 -8.31 20.58 7.22
N GLN A 216 -8.93 20.10 8.31
CA GLN A 216 -8.23 19.66 9.51
C GLN A 216 -7.29 18.51 9.23
N TYR A 217 -7.80 17.45 8.57
CA TYR A 217 -7.00 16.30 8.17
C TYR A 217 -5.80 16.73 7.31
N ALA A 218 -6.05 17.56 6.29
CA ALA A 218 -5.00 18.00 5.38
C ALA A 218 -3.83 18.72 6.07
N VAL A 219 -4.12 19.57 7.05
CA VAL A 219 -3.08 20.25 7.84
C VAL A 219 -2.35 19.27 8.74
N LEU A 220 -3.10 18.47 9.53
CA LEU A 220 -2.51 17.66 10.58
C LEU A 220 -1.76 16.43 10.05
N VAL A 221 -2.28 15.72 9.05
CA VAL A 221 -1.60 14.54 8.46
C VAL A 221 -0.26 14.98 7.86
N ASN A 222 -0.26 16.01 6.99
CA ASN A 222 1.00 16.50 6.42
C ASN A 222 1.98 17.04 7.47
N ALA A 223 1.49 17.68 8.54
CA ALA A 223 2.33 18.20 9.60
C ALA A 223 2.91 17.09 10.51
N ASN A 224 2.17 16.00 10.71
CA ASN A 224 2.65 14.81 11.42
C ASN A 224 3.89 14.23 10.74
N ASP A 225 3.83 14.02 9.42
CA ASP A 225 4.96 13.51 8.65
C ASP A 225 6.21 14.39 8.80
N ILE A 226 6.06 15.71 8.65
CA ILE A 226 7.18 16.64 8.86
C ILE A 226 7.76 16.48 10.28
N ALA A 227 6.91 16.34 11.28
CA ALA A 227 7.33 16.20 12.67
C ALA A 227 8.10 14.90 12.95
N THR A 228 7.84 13.81 12.21
CA THR A 228 8.57 12.52 12.36
C THR A 228 10.08 12.65 12.10
N SER A 229 10.48 13.63 11.30
CA SER A 229 11.89 13.94 11.03
C SER A 229 12.56 14.83 12.08
N GLY A 230 11.82 15.28 13.10
CA GLY A 230 12.26 16.28 14.04
C GLY A 230 12.13 17.72 13.52
N ALA A 231 11.61 17.90 12.29
CA ALA A 231 11.43 19.22 11.71
C ALA A 231 10.18 19.92 12.27
N ILE A 232 10.19 21.23 12.21
CA ILE A 232 9.05 22.07 12.57
C ILE A 232 8.26 22.36 11.29
N PRO A 233 6.97 21.95 11.18
CA PRO A 233 6.10 22.31 10.08
C PRO A 233 5.94 23.83 9.99
N ARG A 234 6.12 24.45 8.82
CA ARG A 234 6.14 25.90 8.66
C ARG A 234 5.28 26.43 7.52
N TRP A 235 5.36 25.81 6.35
CA TRP A 235 4.70 26.31 5.15
C TRP A 235 3.83 25.22 4.54
N PHE A 236 2.62 25.60 4.15
CA PHE A 236 1.65 24.68 3.57
C PHE A 236 1.08 25.23 2.26
N LEU A 237 1.13 24.44 1.20
CA LEU A 237 0.45 24.68 -0.06
C LEU A 237 -0.61 23.60 -0.27
N THR A 238 -1.75 23.95 -0.88
CA THR A 238 -2.84 22.99 -1.10
C THR A 238 -3.37 23.05 -2.53
N THR A 239 -3.66 21.88 -3.09
CA THR A 239 -4.53 21.76 -4.26
C THR A 239 -5.88 21.19 -3.82
N LEU A 240 -6.95 21.95 -4.07
CA LEU A 240 -8.31 21.63 -3.67
C LEU A 240 -9.11 21.25 -4.91
N PHE A 241 -9.62 20.00 -4.94
CA PHE A 241 -10.53 19.55 -5.97
C PHE A 241 -11.92 19.37 -5.40
N PHE A 242 -12.91 19.98 -6.04
CA PHE A 242 -14.32 19.83 -5.67
C PHE A 242 -15.11 19.25 -6.84
N PRO A 243 -16.07 18.34 -6.61
CA PRO A 243 -16.93 17.83 -7.66
C PRO A 243 -17.87 18.91 -8.19
N GLY A 244 -18.31 18.74 -9.44
CA GLY A 244 -19.36 19.57 -10.02
C GLY A 244 -20.59 19.63 -9.12
N GLY A 245 -21.19 20.82 -8.97
CA GLY A 245 -22.32 21.09 -8.07
C GLY A 245 -21.93 21.51 -6.65
N THR A 246 -20.64 21.53 -6.29
CA THR A 246 -20.20 22.08 -5.01
C THR A 246 -20.50 23.57 -4.91
N THR A 247 -21.06 24.02 -3.78
CA THR A 247 -21.42 25.41 -3.58
C THR A 247 -20.24 26.24 -3.07
N PRO A 248 -20.19 27.57 -3.33
CA PRO A 248 -19.19 28.47 -2.74
C PRO A 248 -19.11 28.38 -1.22
N SER A 249 -20.22 28.17 -0.53
CA SER A 249 -20.27 28.01 0.92
C SER A 249 -19.54 26.74 1.41
N GLN A 250 -19.65 25.64 0.69
CA GLN A 250 -18.92 24.39 1.01
C GLN A 250 -17.42 24.59 0.79
N ILE A 251 -17.01 25.26 -0.27
CA ILE A 251 -15.63 25.60 -0.54
C ILE A 251 -15.09 26.51 0.56
N GLN A 252 -15.81 27.57 0.92
CA GLN A 252 -15.45 28.49 1.99
C GLN A 252 -15.25 27.78 3.32
N HIS A 253 -16.09 26.80 3.63
CA HIS A 253 -15.98 26.01 4.87
C HIS A 253 -14.62 25.29 4.95
N VAL A 254 -14.16 24.67 3.86
CA VAL A 254 -12.85 24.01 3.80
C VAL A 254 -11.71 25.03 3.97
N PHE A 255 -11.83 26.21 3.37
CA PHE A 255 -10.84 27.29 3.56
C PHE A 255 -10.77 27.76 5.02
N GLU A 256 -11.90 27.89 5.72
CA GLU A 256 -11.91 28.29 7.14
C GLU A 256 -11.33 27.20 8.04
N GLU A 257 -11.56 25.93 7.73
CA GLU A 257 -10.87 24.80 8.41
C GLU A 257 -9.35 24.90 8.22
N LEU A 258 -8.87 24.97 6.98
CA LEU A 258 -7.44 25.10 6.67
C LEU A 258 -6.81 26.27 7.41
N LYS A 259 -7.43 27.46 7.35
CA LYS A 259 -6.97 28.66 8.04
C LYS A 259 -6.93 28.50 9.55
N SER A 260 -7.96 27.90 10.15
CA SER A 260 -8.07 27.70 11.59
C SER A 260 -6.97 26.76 12.10
N PHE A 261 -6.79 25.61 11.47
CA PHE A 261 -5.80 24.62 11.88
C PHE A 261 -4.35 25.07 11.57
N CYS A 262 -4.11 25.71 10.42
CA CYS A 262 -2.81 26.35 10.17
C CYS A 262 -2.46 27.37 11.25
N ARG A 263 -3.41 28.22 11.64
CA ARG A 263 -3.21 29.21 12.70
C ARG A 263 -2.94 28.58 14.07
N GLN A 264 -3.71 27.54 14.42
CA GLN A 264 -3.56 26.83 15.69
C GLN A 264 -2.15 26.24 15.85
N TRP A 265 -1.57 25.73 14.78
CA TRP A 265 -0.28 25.06 14.80
C TRP A 265 0.89 25.94 14.32
N GLY A 266 0.66 27.23 14.09
CA GLY A 266 1.70 28.18 13.67
C GLY A 266 2.23 27.91 12.26
N ILE A 267 1.42 27.29 11.41
CA ILE A 267 1.73 26.96 10.02
C ILE A 267 1.22 28.08 9.12
N THR A 268 2.00 28.47 8.12
CA THR A 268 1.61 29.48 7.14
C THR A 268 1.04 28.82 5.89
N LEU A 269 -0.23 29.04 5.58
CA LEU A 269 -0.80 28.68 4.28
C LEU A 269 -0.25 29.64 3.22
N CYS A 270 0.67 29.17 2.38
CA CYS A 270 1.43 30.00 1.43
C CYS A 270 0.73 30.19 0.09
N GLY A 271 -0.28 29.40 -0.21
CA GLY A 271 -0.99 29.43 -1.49
C GLY A 271 -1.48 28.08 -1.91
N GLY A 272 -1.77 27.93 -3.19
CA GLY A 272 -2.28 26.69 -3.75
C GLY A 272 -3.14 26.92 -4.98
N HIS A 273 -3.98 25.93 -5.30
CA HIS A 273 -4.92 25.97 -6.41
C HIS A 273 -6.28 25.44 -5.96
N THR A 274 -7.36 25.94 -6.55
CA THR A 274 -8.73 25.45 -6.29
C THR A 274 -9.46 25.25 -7.61
N GLU A 275 -10.00 24.07 -7.79
CA GLU A 275 -10.68 23.69 -9.03
C GLU A 275 -11.99 22.96 -8.74
N ILE A 276 -13.02 23.26 -9.56
CA ILE A 276 -14.26 22.47 -9.62
C ILE A 276 -14.15 21.60 -10.87
N THR A 277 -14.21 20.28 -10.73
CA THR A 277 -13.92 19.33 -11.80
C THR A 277 -14.83 18.11 -11.73
N ASP A 278 -15.06 17.45 -12.86
CA ASP A 278 -15.75 16.16 -12.96
C ASP A 278 -14.80 14.96 -12.78
N ALA A 279 -13.49 15.22 -12.62
CA ALA A 279 -12.49 14.19 -12.34
C ALA A 279 -12.62 13.57 -10.94
N VAL A 280 -13.36 14.20 -10.03
CA VAL A 280 -13.57 13.71 -8.66
C VAL A 280 -15.07 13.65 -8.33
N ASN A 281 -15.46 12.69 -7.48
CA ASN A 281 -16.85 12.55 -7.01
C ASN A 281 -17.08 13.03 -5.57
N ARG A 282 -16.03 13.44 -4.89
CA ARG A 282 -15.99 14.02 -3.54
C ARG A 282 -14.86 15.04 -3.45
N PRO A 283 -14.88 15.95 -2.46
CA PRO A 283 -13.74 16.85 -2.24
C PRO A 283 -12.45 16.09 -1.98
N ILE A 284 -11.35 16.58 -2.55
CA ILE A 284 -9.98 16.11 -2.28
C ILE A 284 -9.12 17.31 -1.95
N VAL A 285 -8.31 17.21 -0.90
CA VAL A 285 -7.28 18.20 -0.56
C VAL A 285 -5.92 17.52 -0.66
N ALA A 286 -5.14 17.88 -1.67
CA ALA A 286 -3.75 17.47 -1.78
C ALA A 286 -2.87 18.55 -1.12
N GLY A 287 -2.24 18.17 -0.02
CA GLY A 287 -1.34 19.07 0.74
C GLY A 287 0.10 18.89 0.31
N MET A 288 0.89 19.99 0.35
CA MET A 288 2.34 19.98 0.33
C MET A 288 2.84 20.79 1.52
N MET A 289 3.46 20.13 2.49
CA MET A 289 4.00 20.72 3.70
C MET A 289 5.52 20.83 3.61
N ALA A 290 6.06 21.97 4.05
CA ALA A 290 7.49 22.16 4.22
C ALA A 290 7.81 22.57 5.66
N GLY A 291 8.93 22.05 6.16
CA GLY A 291 9.46 22.36 7.48
C GLY A 291 10.98 22.45 7.48
N THR A 292 11.56 22.86 8.61
CA THR A 292 13.02 22.92 8.75
C THR A 292 13.47 22.27 10.06
N VAL A 293 14.68 21.70 10.03
CA VAL A 293 15.38 21.16 11.19
C VAL A 293 16.88 21.39 11.03
N ALA A 294 17.59 21.59 12.13
CA ALA A 294 19.06 21.64 12.06
C ALA A 294 19.62 20.28 11.58
N LYS A 295 20.64 20.31 10.72
CA LYS A 295 21.24 19.07 10.13
C LYS A 295 21.60 18.01 11.18
N ARG A 296 22.12 18.43 12.34
CA ARG A 296 22.51 17.52 13.43
C ARG A 296 21.32 16.85 14.13
N ASP A 297 20.14 17.52 14.09
CA ASP A 297 18.94 17.14 14.82
C ASP A 297 17.93 16.39 13.90
N LEU A 298 18.24 16.26 12.59
CA LEU A 298 17.44 15.48 11.65
C LEU A 298 17.35 14.01 12.11
N ILE A 299 16.14 13.52 12.32
CA ILE A 299 15.88 12.13 12.65
C ILE A 299 15.85 11.30 11.36
N ASP A 300 16.60 10.22 11.35
CA ASP A 300 16.78 9.35 10.20
C ASP A 300 16.59 7.90 10.65
N LYS A 301 15.62 7.20 10.10
CA LYS A 301 15.24 5.83 10.46
C LYS A 301 16.40 4.84 10.33
N ARG A 302 17.37 5.11 9.44
CA ARG A 302 18.60 4.31 9.29
C ARG A 302 19.50 4.29 10.53
N ARG A 303 19.25 5.18 11.51
CA ARG A 303 19.99 5.22 12.80
C ARG A 303 19.48 4.23 13.83
N MET A 304 18.43 3.45 13.55
CA MET A 304 17.95 2.39 14.45
C MET A 304 19.04 1.36 14.73
N GLU A 305 19.17 0.96 15.97
CA GLU A 305 20.14 -0.02 16.44
C GLU A 305 19.46 -1.17 17.18
N LYS A 306 20.09 -2.36 17.16
CA LYS A 306 19.61 -3.52 17.93
C LYS A 306 19.53 -3.17 19.42
N GLY A 307 18.39 -3.48 20.04
CA GLY A 307 18.11 -3.22 21.44
C GLY A 307 17.43 -1.85 21.69
N ASP A 308 17.22 -1.04 20.65
CA ASP A 308 16.36 0.14 20.79
C ASP A 308 14.92 -0.31 21.07
N GLN A 309 14.24 0.38 21.98
CA GLN A 309 12.85 0.10 22.30
C GLN A 309 11.93 0.72 21.24
N VAL A 310 10.88 0.00 20.86
CA VAL A 310 9.81 0.51 20.01
C VAL A 310 8.63 0.89 20.88
N LEU A 311 8.30 2.18 20.86
CA LEU A 311 7.25 2.79 21.66
C LEU A 311 6.13 3.24 20.74
N LEU A 312 4.88 3.14 21.21
CA LEU A 312 3.68 3.62 20.52
C LEU A 312 3.00 4.68 21.39
N THR A 313 2.71 5.84 20.83
CA THR A 313 1.89 6.86 21.52
C THR A 313 0.42 6.61 21.28
N LYS A 314 -0.43 6.93 22.28
CA LYS A 314 -1.88 6.74 22.23
C LYS A 314 -2.25 5.27 21.94
N GLY A 315 -3.34 5.00 21.22
CA GLY A 315 -3.77 3.67 20.80
C GLY A 315 -3.86 3.56 19.28
N VAL A 316 -4.01 2.35 18.75
CA VAL A 316 -4.14 2.14 17.31
C VAL A 316 -5.47 2.66 16.75
N ALA A 317 -5.51 2.95 15.44
CA ALA A 317 -6.72 3.29 14.69
C ALA A 317 -7.48 4.54 15.19
N VAL A 318 -6.75 5.56 15.68
CA VAL A 318 -7.36 6.80 16.18
C VAL A 318 -8.19 7.46 15.07
N GLU A 319 -7.59 7.70 13.91
CA GLU A 319 -8.26 8.29 12.75
C GLU A 319 -9.42 7.43 12.24
N GLY A 320 -9.19 6.13 12.04
CA GLY A 320 -10.20 5.21 11.53
C GLY A 320 -11.44 5.15 12.44
N THR A 321 -11.25 5.21 13.75
CA THR A 321 -12.33 5.30 14.73
C THR A 321 -13.17 6.57 14.52
N ALA A 322 -12.51 7.73 14.32
CA ALA A 322 -13.18 9.01 14.07
C ALA A 322 -13.93 9.01 12.73
N ILE A 323 -13.32 8.54 11.65
CA ILE A 323 -13.93 8.46 10.32
C ILE A 323 -15.16 7.56 10.36
N ILE A 324 -15.04 6.35 10.91
CA ILE A 324 -16.14 5.39 10.98
C ILE A 324 -17.32 5.97 11.78
N ALA A 325 -17.06 6.61 12.91
CA ALA A 325 -18.10 7.23 13.72
C ALA A 325 -18.81 8.40 13.01
N ARG A 326 -18.12 9.11 12.12
CA ARG A 326 -18.65 10.25 11.36
C ARG A 326 -19.43 9.79 10.13
N GLU A 327 -18.83 8.94 9.31
CA GLU A 327 -19.42 8.51 8.05
C GLU A 327 -20.47 7.40 8.23
N PHE A 328 -20.26 6.49 9.19
CA PHE A 328 -21.11 5.31 9.40
C PHE A 328 -21.86 5.31 10.74
N GLY A 329 -22.03 6.48 11.39
CA GLY A 329 -22.70 6.59 12.71
C GLY A 329 -24.12 5.98 12.75
N VAL A 330 -24.90 6.12 11.65
CA VAL A 330 -26.23 5.50 11.53
C VAL A 330 -26.13 3.97 11.53
N ARG A 331 -25.14 3.40 10.85
CA ARG A 331 -24.89 1.96 10.80
C ARG A 331 -24.48 1.44 12.19
N LEU A 332 -23.57 2.16 12.88
CA LEU A 332 -23.16 1.83 14.25
C LEU A 332 -24.33 1.83 15.23
N LYS A 333 -25.20 2.84 15.15
CA LYS A 333 -26.42 2.91 15.97
C LYS A 333 -27.34 1.72 15.72
N LYS A 334 -27.58 1.35 14.46
CA LYS A 334 -28.35 0.16 14.09
C LYS A 334 -27.72 -1.14 14.60
N SER A 335 -26.40 -1.19 14.72
CA SER A 335 -25.64 -2.31 15.28
C SER A 335 -25.59 -2.31 16.81
N GLY A 336 -26.32 -1.40 17.49
CA GLY A 336 -26.47 -1.36 18.95
C GLY A 336 -25.45 -0.48 19.67
N MET A 337 -24.71 0.40 18.98
CA MET A 337 -23.84 1.36 19.66
C MET A 337 -24.61 2.60 20.10
N PRO A 338 -24.57 3.00 21.41
CA PRO A 338 -25.26 4.19 21.91
C PRO A 338 -24.73 5.49 21.29
N ASP A 339 -25.60 6.49 21.08
CA ASP A 339 -25.25 7.79 20.52
C ASP A 339 -24.08 8.45 21.29
N GLY A 340 -24.08 8.41 22.63
CA GLY A 340 -22.99 8.99 23.41
C GLY A 340 -21.63 8.31 23.23
N GLU A 341 -21.59 7.02 22.86
CA GLU A 341 -20.34 6.33 22.51
C GLU A 341 -19.90 6.72 21.11
N ILE A 342 -20.84 6.83 20.16
CA ILE A 342 -20.54 7.30 18.80
C ILE A 342 -19.97 8.73 18.84
N ASP A 343 -20.53 9.59 19.69
CA ASP A 343 -20.04 10.97 19.84
C ASP A 343 -18.62 11.01 20.44
N ARG A 344 -18.30 10.15 21.41
CA ARG A 344 -16.92 10.02 21.90
C ARG A 344 -15.96 9.56 20.78
N CYS A 345 -16.37 8.60 19.96
CA CYS A 345 -15.56 8.16 18.82
C CYS A 345 -15.32 9.29 17.81
N ARG A 346 -16.30 10.17 17.57
CA ARG A 346 -16.15 11.35 16.70
C ARG A 346 -15.09 12.32 17.22
N GLN A 347 -14.91 12.43 18.54
CA GLN A 347 -13.92 13.28 19.20
C GLN A 347 -12.49 12.75 19.05
N PHE A 348 -12.28 11.51 18.60
CA PHE A 348 -10.95 11.00 18.29
C PHE A 348 -10.24 11.84 17.23
N LEU A 349 -10.97 12.58 16.41
CA LEU A 349 -10.40 13.55 15.46
C LEU A 349 -9.53 14.62 16.13
N ASP A 350 -9.84 14.98 17.38
CA ASP A 350 -9.08 15.98 18.13
C ASP A 350 -7.68 15.47 18.54
N ASN A 351 -7.46 14.14 18.42
CA ASN A 351 -6.23 13.47 18.82
C ASN A 351 -5.35 13.02 17.63
N ILE A 352 -5.67 13.40 16.38
CA ILE A 352 -4.88 12.96 15.21
C ILE A 352 -3.52 13.64 15.06
N SER A 353 -3.24 14.73 15.79
CA SER A 353 -1.92 15.35 15.78
C SER A 353 -0.91 14.55 16.59
N VAL A 354 0.30 14.35 16.04
CA VAL A 354 1.45 13.79 16.76
C VAL A 354 2.57 14.81 16.96
N ILE A 355 2.34 16.08 16.61
CA ILE A 355 3.36 17.13 16.62
C ILE A 355 3.96 17.35 18.03
N THR A 356 3.13 17.28 19.07
CA THR A 356 3.57 17.50 20.45
C THR A 356 4.55 16.41 20.90
N GLU A 357 4.16 15.14 20.79
CA GLU A 357 5.00 14.01 21.18
C GLU A 357 6.22 13.84 20.28
N ALA A 358 6.09 14.13 18.96
CA ALA A 358 7.22 14.12 18.04
C ALA A 358 8.27 15.19 18.40
N LYS A 359 7.83 16.40 18.78
CA LYS A 359 8.72 17.46 19.25
C LYS A 359 9.47 17.07 20.53
N ILE A 360 8.79 16.45 21.49
CA ILE A 360 9.40 15.95 22.74
C ILE A 360 10.42 14.85 22.39
N ALA A 361 10.04 13.90 21.55
CA ALA A 361 10.92 12.83 21.10
C ALA A 361 12.14 13.38 20.37
N ALA A 362 11.99 14.35 19.47
CA ALA A 362 13.08 14.99 18.75
C ALA A 362 14.09 15.70 19.69
N ALA A 363 13.62 16.27 20.79
CA ALA A 363 14.48 16.88 21.80
C ALA A 363 15.21 15.84 22.69
N THR A 364 14.82 14.57 22.63
CA THR A 364 15.42 13.48 23.44
C THR A 364 16.60 12.88 22.69
N THR A 365 17.80 12.98 23.24
CA THR A 365 19.06 12.50 22.62
C THR A 365 19.05 11.02 22.23
N GLY A 366 18.22 10.21 22.89
CA GLY A 366 18.08 8.77 22.65
C GLY A 366 17.16 8.39 21.50
N THR A 367 16.37 9.33 20.95
CA THR A 367 15.47 9.06 19.83
C THR A 367 16.28 8.77 18.56
N ARG A 368 15.98 7.63 17.92
CA ARG A 368 16.66 7.12 16.72
C ARG A 368 15.81 7.26 15.47
N ALA A 369 14.53 6.91 15.60
CA ALA A 369 13.56 6.95 14.51
C ALA A 369 12.17 7.34 15.02
N MET A 370 11.40 7.95 14.17
CA MET A 370 9.97 8.16 14.33
C MET A 370 9.24 7.79 13.05
N HIS A 371 8.00 7.32 13.17
CA HIS A 371 7.12 7.01 12.05
C HIS A 371 5.67 7.13 12.52
N ASP A 372 4.86 7.93 11.84
CA ASP A 372 3.44 8.00 12.18
C ASP A 372 2.67 6.84 11.56
N ILE A 373 1.54 6.54 12.15
CA ILE A 373 0.67 5.47 11.68
C ILE A 373 -0.39 6.10 10.79
N THR A 374 -0.46 5.67 9.54
CA THR A 374 -1.43 6.16 8.56
C THR A 374 -2.24 5.02 7.96
N GLU A 375 -2.51 5.05 6.66
CA GLU A 375 -3.23 4.01 5.94
C GLU A 375 -2.55 2.65 6.01
N GLY A 376 -3.34 1.59 6.23
CA GLY A 376 -2.85 0.24 6.51
C GLY A 376 -2.54 -0.01 8.00
N GLY A 377 -2.75 1.02 8.85
CA GLY A 377 -2.66 0.94 10.31
C GLY A 377 -1.28 0.58 10.85
N LEU A 378 -1.25 0.13 12.11
CA LEU A 378 0.00 -0.26 12.78
C LEU A 378 0.72 -1.40 12.04
N ALA A 379 -0.03 -2.29 11.40
CA ALA A 379 0.56 -3.43 10.70
C ALA A 379 1.50 -2.97 9.58
N THR A 380 1.04 -2.07 8.73
CA THR A 380 1.81 -1.49 7.63
C THR A 380 2.91 -0.57 8.14
N ALA A 381 2.61 0.30 9.12
CA ALA A 381 3.58 1.25 9.67
C ALA A 381 4.83 0.57 10.27
N LEU A 382 4.67 -0.56 10.97
CA LEU A 382 5.80 -1.33 11.49
C LEU A 382 6.63 -1.97 10.38
N GLU A 383 6.00 -2.47 9.32
CA GLU A 383 6.72 -3.00 8.15
C GLU A 383 7.52 -1.89 7.44
N GLU A 384 6.90 -0.74 7.22
CA GLU A 384 7.52 0.44 6.63
C GLU A 384 8.71 0.92 7.45
N LEU A 385 8.56 1.01 8.78
CA LEU A 385 9.64 1.36 9.70
C LEU A 385 10.79 0.36 9.65
N SER A 386 10.47 -0.95 9.60
CA SER A 386 11.46 -2.03 9.47
C SER A 386 12.23 -1.93 8.15
N ILE A 387 11.55 -1.63 7.05
CA ILE A 387 12.13 -1.49 5.71
C ILE A 387 13.05 -0.27 5.65
N ALA A 388 12.56 0.91 6.05
CA ALA A 388 13.31 2.17 6.04
C ALA A 388 14.54 2.12 6.95
N GLY A 389 14.41 1.52 8.14
CA GLY A 389 15.51 1.37 9.09
C GLY A 389 16.46 0.21 8.81
N GLY A 390 16.11 -0.70 7.88
CA GLY A 390 16.92 -1.89 7.57
C GLY A 390 17.09 -2.84 8.76
N ARG A 391 16.10 -2.90 9.66
CA ARG A 391 16.14 -3.69 10.89
C ARG A 391 14.86 -4.50 11.05
N ALA A 392 15.00 -5.76 11.48
CA ALA A 392 13.84 -6.52 11.94
C ALA A 392 13.33 -5.95 13.27
N ILE A 393 12.03 -6.05 13.52
CA ILE A 393 11.41 -5.54 14.74
C ILE A 393 10.66 -6.68 15.43
N ARG A 394 10.88 -6.84 16.73
CA ARG A 394 10.07 -7.67 17.61
C ARG A 394 8.91 -6.84 18.15
N VAL A 395 7.70 -7.40 18.10
CA VAL A 395 6.49 -6.76 18.61
C VAL A 395 5.77 -7.71 19.55
N ASP A 396 5.35 -7.21 20.70
CA ASP A 396 4.47 -7.91 21.63
C ASP A 396 3.04 -7.44 21.43
N ILE A 397 2.21 -8.30 20.85
CA ILE A 397 0.81 -7.96 20.49
C ILE A 397 -0.03 -7.64 21.74
N ASP A 398 0.25 -8.30 22.86
CA ASP A 398 -0.50 -8.08 24.10
C ASP A 398 -0.26 -6.68 24.69
N ASN A 399 0.83 -6.02 24.30
CA ASN A 399 1.17 -4.65 24.73
C ASN A 399 0.64 -3.55 23.80
N ILE A 400 0.04 -3.90 22.66
CA ILE A 400 -0.49 -2.90 21.72
C ILE A 400 -1.78 -2.29 22.30
N PRO A 401 -1.81 -0.98 22.60
CA PRO A 401 -2.99 -0.34 23.16
C PRO A 401 -4.07 -0.18 22.09
N VAL A 402 -5.27 -0.66 22.39
CA VAL A 402 -6.49 -0.48 21.59
C VAL A 402 -7.54 0.15 22.46
N TYR A 403 -8.08 1.31 22.09
CA TYR A 403 -9.14 1.96 22.85
C TYR A 403 -10.42 1.09 22.88
N PRO A 404 -11.17 1.07 24.00
CA PRO A 404 -12.41 0.30 24.11
C PRO A 404 -13.41 0.64 22.99
N GLU A 405 -13.52 1.91 22.64
CA GLU A 405 -14.37 2.42 21.56
C GLU A 405 -13.94 1.85 20.20
N THR A 406 -12.65 1.87 19.91
CA THR A 406 -12.06 1.28 18.70
C THR A 406 -12.34 -0.22 18.62
N GLN A 407 -12.09 -0.93 19.73
CA GLN A 407 -12.34 -2.37 19.80
C GLN A 407 -13.81 -2.71 19.56
N LYS A 408 -14.73 -1.91 20.13
CA LYS A 408 -16.16 -2.08 19.94
C LYS A 408 -16.60 -1.86 18.50
N ILE A 409 -16.14 -0.77 17.86
CA ILE A 409 -16.42 -0.47 16.44
C ILE A 409 -15.89 -1.61 15.56
N CYS A 410 -14.65 -2.02 15.76
CA CYS A 410 -14.02 -3.07 14.97
C CYS A 410 -14.76 -4.41 15.12
N GLY A 411 -15.20 -4.75 16.34
CA GLY A 411 -15.99 -5.95 16.58
C GLY A 411 -17.39 -5.92 15.95
N LEU A 412 -18.05 -4.75 15.93
CA LEU A 412 -19.37 -4.58 15.30
C LEU A 412 -19.33 -4.64 13.76
N LEU A 413 -18.20 -4.27 13.16
CA LEU A 413 -18.05 -4.14 11.71
C LEU A 413 -17.19 -5.24 11.08
N ASP A 414 -16.68 -6.17 11.89
CA ASP A 414 -15.79 -7.27 11.49
C ASP A 414 -14.53 -6.78 10.76
N ILE A 415 -13.86 -5.79 11.37
CA ILE A 415 -12.59 -5.22 10.88
C ILE A 415 -11.49 -5.33 11.95
N ASN A 416 -10.25 -5.36 11.51
CA ASN A 416 -9.09 -5.50 12.41
C ASN A 416 -8.48 -4.13 12.73
N PRO A 417 -8.38 -3.71 14.02
CA PRO A 417 -7.81 -2.42 14.37
C PRO A 417 -6.32 -2.26 13.98
N LEU A 418 -5.58 -3.35 13.80
CA LEU A 418 -4.16 -3.28 13.39
C LEU A 418 -3.96 -2.90 11.92
N GLY A 419 -4.97 -3.13 11.07
CA GLY A 419 -4.96 -2.77 9.65
C GLY A 419 -5.81 -1.54 9.31
N LEU A 420 -6.37 -0.86 10.32
CA LEU A 420 -7.24 0.29 10.15
C LEU A 420 -6.43 1.58 10.25
N ILE A 421 -6.64 2.51 9.32
CA ILE A 421 -6.00 3.82 9.24
C ILE A 421 -5.90 4.51 10.61
N GLY A 422 -4.74 5.05 10.94
CA GLY A 422 -4.41 5.34 12.32
C GLY A 422 -3.71 6.67 12.61
N SER A 423 -3.83 7.70 11.73
CA SER A 423 -3.25 9.01 12.04
C SER A 423 -3.63 9.48 13.45
N GLY A 424 -2.64 9.97 14.18
CA GLY A 424 -2.77 10.31 15.59
C GLY A 424 -1.90 9.48 16.50
N SER A 425 -1.32 8.38 16.02
CA SER A 425 -0.40 7.55 16.79
C SER A 425 1.00 7.59 16.16
N LEU A 426 2.02 7.59 17.00
CA LEU A 426 3.41 7.71 16.60
C LEU A 426 4.23 6.53 17.12
N LEU A 427 4.97 5.89 16.22
CA LEU A 427 6.03 4.95 16.54
C LEU A 427 7.33 5.72 16.82
N ILE A 428 7.99 5.40 17.93
CA ILE A 428 9.27 6.00 18.33
C ILE A 428 10.25 4.89 18.65
N CYS A 429 11.38 4.85 17.96
CA CYS A 429 12.51 4.01 18.35
C CYS A 429 13.48 4.82 19.20
N CYS A 430 13.74 4.35 20.42
CA CYS A 430 14.59 5.03 21.40
C CYS A 430 15.57 4.07 22.06
N ARG A 431 16.80 4.54 22.33
CA ARG A 431 17.78 3.77 23.09
C ARG A 431 17.20 3.40 24.46
N SER A 432 17.32 2.12 24.84
CA SER A 432 16.71 1.57 26.05
C SER A 432 17.00 2.39 27.33
N LYS A 433 18.22 2.93 27.48
CA LYS A 433 18.60 3.75 28.64
C LYS A 433 17.87 5.12 28.72
N ASP A 434 17.42 5.64 27.59
CA ASP A 434 16.79 6.96 27.50
C ASP A 434 15.24 6.87 27.49
N CYS A 435 14.70 5.66 27.29
CA CYS A 435 13.26 5.42 27.16
C CYS A 435 12.44 5.84 28.38
N LYS A 436 12.98 5.65 29.59
CA LYS A 436 12.25 6.02 30.82
C LYS A 436 11.96 7.51 30.82
N LYS A 437 12.99 8.34 30.57
CA LYS A 437 12.85 9.79 30.54
C LYS A 437 11.91 10.25 29.41
N LEU A 438 12.06 9.68 28.21
CA LEU A 438 11.18 9.99 27.09
C LEU A 438 9.71 9.75 27.41
N ARG A 439 9.42 8.59 28.02
CA ARG A 439 8.04 8.24 28.44
C ARG A 439 7.50 9.19 29.52
N GLU A 440 8.31 9.56 30.49
CA GLU A 440 7.94 10.53 31.52
C GLU A 440 7.64 11.91 30.92
N ASP A 441 8.48 12.39 29.98
CA ASP A 441 8.31 13.68 29.32
C ASP A 441 7.05 13.71 28.43
N ILE A 442 6.78 12.65 27.68
CA ILE A 442 5.55 12.54 26.83
C ILE A 442 4.30 12.41 27.72
N ALA A 443 4.35 11.60 28.78
CA ALA A 443 3.23 11.47 29.72
C ALA A 443 2.94 12.78 30.43
N ALA A 444 3.95 13.57 30.80
CA ALA A 444 3.77 14.90 31.39
C ALA A 444 3.07 15.90 30.44
N ALA A 445 3.16 15.68 29.13
CA ALA A 445 2.41 16.42 28.11
C ALA A 445 0.96 15.89 27.92
N GLY A 446 0.53 14.90 28.69
CA GLY A 446 -0.82 14.34 28.62
C GLY A 446 -1.00 13.30 27.51
N VAL A 447 0.08 12.76 26.96
CA VAL A 447 0.04 11.74 25.89
C VAL A 447 0.43 10.38 26.46
N GLU A 448 -0.42 9.39 26.26
CA GLU A 448 -0.12 7.99 26.61
C GLU A 448 0.99 7.45 25.70
N ILE A 449 1.89 6.65 26.28
CA ILE A 449 2.98 6.02 25.54
C ILE A 449 3.30 4.64 26.11
N THR A 450 3.34 3.64 25.23
CA THR A 450 3.48 2.23 25.61
C THR A 450 4.65 1.59 24.86
N PRO A 451 5.57 0.87 25.55
CA PRO A 451 6.54 0.02 24.87
C PRO A 451 5.84 -1.20 24.28
N ILE A 452 5.96 -1.36 22.96
CA ILE A 452 5.32 -2.46 22.22
C ILE A 452 6.33 -3.46 21.65
N GLY A 453 7.63 -3.17 21.71
CA GLY A 453 8.63 -4.06 21.13
C GLY A 453 10.05 -3.53 21.19
N GLU A 454 10.91 -4.14 20.40
CA GLU A 454 12.33 -3.81 20.32
C GLU A 454 12.89 -4.00 18.91
N VAL A 455 13.89 -3.21 18.55
CA VAL A 455 14.64 -3.33 17.29
C VAL A 455 15.61 -4.51 17.39
N LEU A 456 15.59 -5.39 16.41
CA LEU A 456 16.45 -6.56 16.31
C LEU A 456 17.66 -6.31 15.41
N GLU A 457 18.31 -7.38 14.98
CA GLU A 457 19.46 -7.38 14.08
C GLU A 457 19.12 -6.80 12.68
N LYS A 458 20.17 -6.59 11.87
CA LYS A 458 20.01 -6.23 10.45
C LYS A 458 19.11 -7.22 9.72
N GLY A 459 18.21 -6.71 8.91
CA GLY A 459 17.18 -7.45 8.19
C GLY A 459 15.89 -6.66 8.12
N GLN A 460 14.85 -7.26 7.59
CA GLN A 460 13.53 -6.66 7.47
C GLN A 460 12.47 -7.62 8.01
N GLY A 461 11.31 -7.06 8.39
CA GLY A 461 10.13 -7.81 8.79
C GLY A 461 9.86 -7.78 10.29
N ILE A 462 8.67 -8.24 10.63
CA ILE A 462 8.13 -8.19 11.99
C ILE A 462 8.11 -9.59 12.59
N ARG A 463 8.63 -9.71 13.81
CA ARG A 463 8.52 -10.92 14.63
C ARG A 463 7.52 -10.64 15.75
N ALA A 464 6.30 -11.10 15.57
CA ALA A 464 5.23 -10.87 16.52
C ALA A 464 5.16 -11.97 17.58
N TYR A 465 4.88 -11.57 18.82
CA TYR A 465 4.70 -12.46 19.95
C TYR A 465 3.37 -12.18 20.64
N LYS A 466 2.69 -13.24 21.07
CA LYS A 466 1.48 -13.18 21.89
C LYS A 466 1.64 -14.20 23.01
N ARG A 467 1.53 -13.74 24.30
CA ARG A 467 1.80 -14.57 25.47
C ARG A 467 3.13 -15.33 25.35
N GLU A 468 4.18 -14.60 24.97
CA GLU A 468 5.56 -15.10 24.74
C GLU A 468 5.71 -16.14 23.61
N LYS A 469 4.66 -16.47 22.89
CA LYS A 469 4.73 -17.38 21.73
C LYS A 469 4.78 -16.58 20.44
N GLN A 470 5.68 -16.95 19.56
CA GLN A 470 5.74 -16.34 18.23
C GLN A 470 4.49 -16.69 17.44
N VAL A 471 3.88 -15.67 16.81
CA VAL A 471 2.67 -15.76 16.00
C VAL A 471 2.91 -15.05 14.67
N PRO A 472 2.13 -15.35 13.60
CA PRO A 472 2.18 -14.59 12.37
C PRO A 472 1.82 -13.12 12.62
N TRP A 473 2.54 -12.19 11.98
CA TRP A 473 2.15 -10.80 11.93
C TRP A 473 1.04 -10.63 10.89
N PRO A 474 -0.05 -9.90 11.22
CA PRO A 474 -1.13 -9.71 10.26
C PRO A 474 -0.67 -8.83 9.09
N ALA A 475 -1.03 -9.21 7.88
CA ALA A 475 -0.79 -8.44 6.66
C ALA A 475 -2.14 -8.11 6.00
N PHE A 476 -2.27 -6.89 5.52
CA PHE A 476 -3.48 -6.39 4.87
C PHE A 476 -3.13 -5.95 3.45
N GLU A 477 -3.90 -6.42 2.45
CA GLU A 477 -3.70 -6.00 1.06
C GLU A 477 -4.20 -4.55 0.84
N VAL A 478 -5.19 -4.14 1.63
CA VAL A 478 -5.79 -2.79 1.65
C VAL A 478 -6.12 -2.42 3.08
N ASP A 479 -6.31 -1.13 3.33
CA ASP A 479 -6.78 -0.66 4.64
C ASP A 479 -8.15 -1.27 4.98
N GLU A 480 -8.31 -1.64 6.25
CA GLU A 480 -9.56 -2.24 6.73
C GLU A 480 -10.78 -1.32 6.55
N ILE A 481 -10.58 0.00 6.49
CA ILE A 481 -11.66 0.96 6.26
C ILE A 481 -12.31 0.78 4.89
N THR A 482 -11.56 0.29 3.88
CA THR A 482 -12.08 0.11 2.53
C THR A 482 -13.20 -0.92 2.43
N LYS A 483 -13.31 -1.84 3.41
CA LYS A 483 -14.42 -2.80 3.51
C LYS A 483 -15.76 -2.14 3.79
N LEU A 484 -15.76 -0.87 4.17
CA LEU A 484 -16.95 -0.13 4.58
C LEU A 484 -17.50 0.78 3.48
N PHE A 485 -16.65 1.17 2.52
CA PHE A 485 -16.98 1.99 1.36
C PHE A 485 -17.23 1.12 0.13
#